data_42cfd1fe45d648dcafd6e199f4ac1a93
#
_entry.id   42cfd1fe45d648dcafd6e199f4ac1a93
#
_cell.length_a   1.000
_cell.length_b   1.000
_cell.length_c   1.000
_cell.angle_alpha   90.00
_cell.angle_beta   90.00
_cell.angle_gamma   90.00
#
_symmetry.space_group_name_H-M   'P 1'
#
loop_
_entity.id
_entity.type
_entity.pdbx_description
1 polymer ?
#
loop_
_entity_poly.entity_id
_entity_poly.type
_entity_poly.pdbx_seq_one_letter_code
_entity_poly.pdbx_strand_id
1 'polypeptide(L)'
;MRRGKWKVFALTLGVAACAAPPAPPPPSPAPPPPPQVLRPPQPPAGVDPAYVLPAKDSEGRFLTPNVGLGPLETMFNVRSALNVAALSCVTASNTVQRDGYNQFLKTHKTVLANANKAIDAKYRREHGSDGLRIRDTRMTKLYNHYAYPPIKAAFCAKTARYLAAANALPSKELEAWSLGALADIEQDYQDHFRKIEAFQAELRDWQQTRQVAAVSRVERE
;
A
#
# COMPACT_ATOMS: atom_id res chain seq x y z
N MET A 1 -59.22 67.67 -82.39
CA MET A 1 -59.34 66.21 -82.43
C MET A 1 -57.90 65.60 -82.75
N ARG A 2 -57.13 65.11 -81.73
CA ARG A 2 -55.92 64.36 -81.94
C ARG A 2 -55.80 63.28 -80.82
N ARG A 3 -55.85 62.06 -81.30
CA ARG A 3 -55.71 60.85 -80.45
C ARG A 3 -54.23 60.63 -80.12
N GLY A 4 -53.87 60.73 -78.88
CA GLY A 4 -52.54 60.33 -78.43
C GLY A 4 -52.50 58.84 -78.13
N LYS A 5 -51.55 58.14 -78.69
CA LYS A 5 -51.24 56.72 -78.46
C LYS A 5 -50.28 56.60 -77.25
N TRP A 6 -50.75 55.98 -76.20
CA TRP A 6 -49.89 55.59 -75.04
C TRP A 6 -49.15 54.31 -75.40
N LYS A 7 -47.87 54.38 -75.37
CA LYS A 7 -46.99 53.20 -75.46
C LYS A 7 -46.76 52.69 -74.02
N VAL A 8 -47.19 51.45 -73.72
CA VAL A 8 -46.94 50.77 -72.48
C VAL A 8 -45.54 50.12 -72.56
N PHE A 9 -44.63 50.56 -71.72
CA PHE A 9 -43.32 49.93 -71.59
C PHE A 9 -43.48 48.80 -70.53
N ALA A 10 -43.30 47.54 -70.94
CA ALA A 10 -43.23 46.39 -70.06
C ALA A 10 -41.80 46.29 -69.48
N LEU A 11 -41.64 46.49 -68.21
CA LEU A 11 -40.41 46.33 -67.47
C LEU A 11 -40.30 44.85 -67.01
N THR A 12 -39.44 44.08 -67.68
CA THR A 12 -39.13 42.68 -67.23
C THR A 12 -38.07 42.73 -66.14
N LEU A 13 -38.50 42.42 -64.88
CA LEU A 13 -37.57 42.15 -63.74
C LEU A 13 -36.91 40.80 -64.00
N GLY A 14 -35.60 40.80 -64.28
CA GLY A 14 -34.75 39.62 -64.30
C GLY A 14 -34.44 39.20 -62.80
N VAL A 15 -34.94 38.06 -62.39
CA VAL A 15 -34.57 37.46 -61.05
C VAL A 15 -33.25 36.76 -61.23
N ALA A 16 -32.17 37.38 -60.76
CA ALA A 16 -30.88 36.72 -60.66
C ALA A 16 -30.93 35.69 -59.54
N ALA A 17 -30.99 34.38 -59.85
CA ALA A 17 -30.83 33.29 -58.88
C ALA A 17 -29.36 33.18 -58.42
N CYS A 18 -29.03 33.66 -57.23
CA CYS A 18 -27.78 33.38 -56.56
C CYS A 18 -27.72 31.90 -56.22
N ALA A 19 -26.99 31.08 -56.98
CA ALA A 19 -26.65 29.72 -56.63
C ALA A 19 -25.72 29.73 -55.40
N ALA A 20 -26.15 29.14 -54.29
CA ALA A 20 -25.29 28.96 -53.12
C ALA A 20 -24.08 28.07 -53.46
N PRO A 21 -22.90 28.37 -52.93
CA PRO A 21 -21.72 27.52 -53.19
C PRO A 21 -21.97 26.10 -52.60
N PRO A 22 -21.42 25.06 -53.25
CA PRO A 22 -21.59 23.69 -52.74
C PRO A 22 -21.02 23.57 -51.33
N ALA A 23 -21.72 22.85 -50.44
CA ALA A 23 -21.28 22.60 -49.10
C ALA A 23 -19.90 21.90 -49.11
N PRO A 24 -18.99 22.28 -48.19
CA PRO A 24 -17.69 21.62 -48.11
C PRO A 24 -17.89 20.12 -47.83
N PRO A 25 -17.02 19.24 -48.38
CA PRO A 25 -17.12 17.80 -48.09
C PRO A 25 -17.01 17.51 -46.59
N PRO A 26 -17.72 16.52 -46.08
CA PRO A 26 -17.64 16.16 -44.65
C PRO A 26 -16.17 15.87 -44.29
N PRO A 27 -15.72 16.28 -43.10
CA PRO A 27 -14.35 16.01 -42.67
C PRO A 27 -14.08 14.50 -42.68
N SER A 28 -12.92 14.10 -43.19
CA SER A 28 -12.49 12.71 -43.18
C SER A 28 -12.51 12.17 -41.74
N PRO A 29 -12.96 10.94 -41.54
CA PRO A 29 -12.92 10.33 -40.22
C PRO A 29 -11.50 10.40 -39.64
N ALA A 30 -11.39 10.85 -38.40
CA ALA A 30 -10.09 10.91 -37.73
C ALA A 30 -9.45 9.51 -37.73
N PRO A 31 -8.14 9.39 -37.96
CA PRO A 31 -7.45 8.12 -37.90
C PRO A 31 -7.69 7.46 -36.50
N PRO A 32 -7.87 6.15 -36.45
CA PRO A 32 -8.05 5.47 -35.19
C PRO A 32 -6.89 5.79 -34.24
N PRO A 33 -7.14 6.00 -32.94
CA PRO A 33 -6.07 6.28 -31.98
C PRO A 33 -5.03 5.15 -32.04
N PRO A 34 -3.74 5.47 -31.92
CA PRO A 34 -2.69 4.46 -31.95
C PRO A 34 -2.96 3.40 -30.86
N PRO A 35 -2.62 2.13 -31.11
CA PRO A 35 -2.81 1.06 -30.12
C PRO A 35 -2.15 1.45 -28.81
N GLN A 36 -2.93 1.50 -27.74
CA GLN A 36 -2.39 1.73 -26.40
C GLN A 36 -1.50 0.54 -26.05
N VAL A 37 -0.20 0.77 -25.92
CA VAL A 37 0.73 -0.22 -25.38
C VAL A 37 0.42 -0.36 -23.90
N LEU A 38 -0.35 -1.38 -23.53
CA LEU A 38 -0.63 -1.72 -22.15
C LEU A 38 0.70 -2.07 -21.45
N ARG A 39 1.21 -1.13 -20.67
CA ARG A 39 2.41 -1.37 -19.86
C ARG A 39 2.04 -2.29 -18.70
N PRO A 40 2.94 -3.21 -18.29
CA PRO A 40 2.70 -4.03 -17.11
C PRO A 40 2.58 -3.16 -15.85
N PRO A 41 1.71 -3.53 -14.91
CA PRO A 41 1.67 -2.89 -13.59
C PRO A 41 3.04 -2.92 -12.93
N GLN A 42 3.33 -1.91 -12.12
CA GLN A 42 4.60 -1.81 -11.40
C GLN A 42 4.39 -2.22 -9.94
N PRO A 43 5.26 -3.06 -9.36
CA PRO A 43 5.16 -3.43 -7.96
C PRO A 43 5.38 -2.21 -7.04
N PRO A 44 4.86 -2.24 -5.81
CA PRO A 44 5.23 -1.28 -4.80
C PRO A 44 6.75 -1.18 -4.64
N ALA A 45 7.26 0.02 -4.33
CA ALA A 45 8.69 0.27 -4.27
C ALA A 45 9.42 -0.72 -3.34
N GLY A 46 10.49 -1.33 -3.83
CA GLY A 46 11.31 -2.29 -3.08
C GLY A 46 10.71 -3.68 -2.90
N VAL A 47 9.57 -3.97 -3.55
CA VAL A 47 8.91 -5.29 -3.49
C VAL A 47 9.30 -6.13 -4.69
N ASP A 48 9.68 -7.38 -4.43
CA ASP A 48 9.82 -8.39 -5.48
C ASP A 48 8.43 -8.72 -6.05
N PRO A 49 8.23 -8.68 -7.38
CA PRO A 49 6.96 -9.08 -8.00
C PRO A 49 6.48 -10.49 -7.61
N ALA A 50 7.41 -11.39 -7.30
CA ALA A 50 7.14 -12.77 -6.86
C ALA A 50 6.98 -12.90 -5.34
N TYR A 51 6.87 -11.78 -4.59
CA TYR A 51 6.72 -11.82 -3.14
C TYR A 51 5.52 -12.67 -2.71
N VAL A 52 5.76 -13.62 -1.81
CA VAL A 52 4.71 -14.48 -1.27
C VAL A 52 4.08 -13.80 -0.05
N LEU A 53 2.83 -13.38 -0.22
CA LEU A 53 2.06 -12.79 0.87
C LEU A 53 1.79 -13.78 1.99
N PRO A 54 1.74 -13.34 3.26
CA PRO A 54 1.22 -14.16 4.35
C PRO A 54 -0.22 -14.61 4.06
N ALA A 55 -0.61 -15.77 4.61
CA ALA A 55 -2.00 -16.20 4.60
C ALA A 55 -2.88 -15.18 5.35
N LYS A 56 -4.19 -15.23 5.10
CA LYS A 56 -5.17 -14.39 5.81
C LYS A 56 -5.97 -15.20 6.81
N ASP A 57 -6.45 -14.54 7.86
CA ASP A 57 -7.46 -15.07 8.76
C ASP A 57 -8.88 -14.97 8.16
N SER A 58 -9.88 -15.42 8.91
CA SER A 58 -11.29 -15.36 8.51
C SER A 58 -11.84 -13.93 8.36
N GLU A 59 -11.17 -12.93 8.90
CA GLU A 59 -11.52 -11.51 8.79
C GLU A 59 -10.76 -10.80 7.65
N GLY A 60 -9.95 -11.54 6.88
CA GLY A 60 -9.18 -11.01 5.76
C GLY A 60 -7.90 -10.28 6.17
N ARG A 61 -7.46 -10.38 7.42
CA ARG A 61 -6.20 -9.79 7.90
C ARG A 61 -5.04 -10.75 7.61
N PHE A 62 -3.92 -10.22 7.17
CA PHE A 62 -2.71 -11.01 6.95
C PHE A 62 -2.15 -11.54 8.28
N LEU A 63 -1.84 -12.84 8.32
CA LEU A 63 -1.26 -13.50 9.48
C LEU A 63 0.21 -13.10 9.63
N THR A 64 0.48 -12.22 10.59
CA THR A 64 1.81 -11.77 10.97
C THR A 64 2.21 -12.32 12.33
N PRO A 65 3.48 -12.17 12.77
CA PRO A 65 3.87 -12.51 14.13
C PRO A 65 3.12 -11.76 15.22
N ASN A 66 2.35 -10.73 14.88
CA ASN A 66 1.58 -9.89 15.81
C ASN A 66 0.11 -10.31 15.95
N VAL A 67 -0.31 -11.39 15.31
CA VAL A 67 -1.70 -11.91 15.41
C VAL A 67 -1.84 -12.91 16.55
N GLY A 68 -2.97 -12.85 17.28
CA GLY A 68 -3.33 -13.83 18.32
C GLY A 68 -2.52 -13.73 19.62
N LEU A 69 -2.06 -12.53 19.95
CA LEU A 69 -1.24 -12.28 21.14
C LEU A 69 -2.07 -11.99 22.39
N GLY A 70 -1.60 -12.50 23.53
CA GLY A 70 -2.04 -11.99 24.83
C GLY A 70 -1.38 -10.65 25.19
N PRO A 71 -1.87 -9.95 26.24
CA PRO A 71 -1.37 -8.62 26.61
C PRO A 71 0.14 -8.56 26.85
N LEU A 72 0.71 -9.53 27.57
CA LEU A 72 2.16 -9.60 27.84
C LEU A 72 2.99 -9.82 26.55
N GLU A 73 2.49 -10.67 25.64
CA GLU A 73 3.14 -10.91 24.35
C GLU A 73 3.06 -9.65 23.46
N THR A 74 1.93 -8.93 23.51
CA THR A 74 1.74 -7.65 22.82
C THR A 74 2.78 -6.63 23.30
N MET A 75 2.90 -6.44 24.59
CA MET A 75 3.92 -5.55 25.19
C MET A 75 5.35 -5.97 24.79
N PHE A 76 5.63 -7.28 24.79
CA PHE A 76 6.93 -7.79 24.38
C PHE A 76 7.21 -7.56 22.91
N ASN A 77 6.19 -7.67 22.03
CA ASN A 77 6.32 -7.40 20.61
C ASN A 77 6.52 -5.90 20.32
N VAL A 78 5.86 -4.99 21.08
CA VAL A 78 6.16 -3.55 21.04
C VAL A 78 7.62 -3.29 21.42
N ARG A 79 8.10 -3.87 22.55
CA ARG A 79 9.52 -3.78 22.93
C ARG A 79 10.43 -4.24 21.78
N SER A 80 10.07 -5.34 21.11
CA SER A 80 10.87 -5.88 20.00
C SER A 80 10.88 -4.96 18.79
N ALA A 81 9.75 -4.32 18.45
CA ALA A 81 9.68 -3.28 17.43
C ALA A 81 10.61 -2.09 17.75
N LEU A 82 10.54 -1.59 18.98
CA LEU A 82 11.41 -0.50 19.45
C LEU A 82 12.90 -0.89 19.45
N ASN A 83 13.20 -2.17 19.72
CA ASN A 83 14.56 -2.70 19.65
C ASN A 83 15.08 -2.70 18.18
N VAL A 84 14.29 -3.23 17.25
CA VAL A 84 14.66 -3.22 15.82
C VAL A 84 14.83 -1.80 15.33
N ALA A 85 13.98 -0.87 15.73
CA ALA A 85 14.11 0.54 15.39
C ALA A 85 15.40 1.16 15.94
N ALA A 86 15.76 0.85 17.17
CA ALA A 86 17.01 1.31 17.81
C ALA A 86 18.27 0.82 17.07
N LEU A 87 18.19 -0.32 16.40
CA LEU A 87 19.30 -0.90 15.63
C LEU A 87 19.32 -0.46 14.17
N SER A 88 18.15 -0.29 13.54
CA SER A 88 18.04 -0.12 12.08
C SER A 88 17.68 1.29 11.62
N CYS A 89 17.11 2.13 12.51
CA CYS A 89 16.65 3.48 12.18
C CYS A 89 17.64 4.57 12.58
N VAL A 90 18.82 4.21 13.05
CA VAL A 90 19.88 5.16 13.46
C VAL A 90 20.89 5.34 12.35
N THR A 91 21.54 6.50 12.37
CA THR A 91 22.71 6.83 11.54
C THR A 91 23.83 7.32 12.45
N ALA A 92 25.03 7.54 11.92
CA ALA A 92 26.13 8.11 12.68
C ALA A 92 25.80 9.49 13.31
N SER A 93 24.95 10.28 12.63
CA SER A 93 24.51 11.60 13.06
C SER A 93 23.17 11.63 13.82
N ASN A 94 22.41 10.51 13.83
CA ASN A 94 21.11 10.42 14.51
C ASN A 94 21.00 9.15 15.34
N THR A 95 21.16 9.29 16.65
CA THR A 95 21.13 8.21 17.63
C THR A 95 19.87 8.20 18.51
N VAL A 96 18.92 9.09 18.23
CA VAL A 96 17.75 9.36 19.09
C VAL A 96 16.99 8.10 19.45
N GLN A 97 16.74 7.21 18.48
CA GLN A 97 16.00 5.98 18.75
C GLN A 97 16.80 4.98 19.60
N ARG A 98 18.09 4.89 19.41
CA ARG A 98 18.96 4.04 20.25
C ARG A 98 18.99 4.55 21.69
N ASP A 99 19.19 5.84 21.86
CA ASP A 99 19.33 6.44 23.17
C ASP A 99 17.99 6.43 23.92
N GLY A 100 16.89 6.70 23.21
CA GLY A 100 15.53 6.54 23.72
C GLY A 100 15.19 5.09 24.11
N TYR A 101 15.62 4.10 23.34
CA TYR A 101 15.44 2.69 23.69
C TYR A 101 16.23 2.28 24.95
N ASN A 102 17.43 2.77 25.10
CA ASN A 102 18.20 2.57 26.31
C ASN A 102 17.50 3.17 27.55
N GLN A 103 16.90 4.36 27.40
CA GLN A 103 16.08 4.96 28.45
C GLN A 103 14.82 4.11 28.73
N PHE A 104 14.11 3.65 27.70
CA PHE A 104 12.94 2.77 27.82
C PHE A 104 13.26 1.49 28.62
N LEU A 105 14.38 0.85 28.33
CA LEU A 105 14.83 -0.34 29.07
C LEU A 105 15.11 -0.04 30.55
N LYS A 106 15.65 1.12 30.88
CA LYS A 106 15.89 1.55 32.28
C LYS A 106 14.56 1.82 33.00
N THR A 107 13.69 2.62 32.39
CA THR A 107 12.41 3.03 32.97
C THR A 107 11.51 1.82 33.26
N HIS A 108 11.43 0.87 32.32
CA HIS A 108 10.51 -0.24 32.38
C HIS A 108 11.16 -1.58 32.76
N LYS A 109 12.37 -1.57 33.30
CA LYS A 109 13.20 -2.76 33.58
C LYS A 109 12.41 -3.91 34.23
N THR A 110 11.71 -3.62 35.28
CA THR A 110 11.02 -4.66 36.09
C THR A 110 9.85 -5.29 35.35
N VAL A 111 8.98 -4.47 34.76
CA VAL A 111 7.81 -4.97 34.01
C VAL A 111 8.22 -5.79 32.80
N LEU A 112 9.24 -5.35 32.06
CA LEU A 112 9.79 -6.07 30.91
C LEU A 112 10.45 -7.39 31.32
N ALA A 113 11.18 -7.44 32.44
CA ALA A 113 11.78 -8.67 32.95
C ALA A 113 10.71 -9.68 33.38
N ASN A 114 9.66 -9.21 34.03
CA ASN A 114 8.54 -10.08 34.47
C ASN A 114 7.78 -10.62 33.25
N ALA A 115 7.48 -9.78 32.26
CA ALA A 115 6.86 -10.23 31.03
C ALA A 115 7.69 -11.30 30.31
N ASN A 116 9.00 -11.10 30.20
CA ASN A 116 9.90 -12.08 29.59
C ASN A 116 9.86 -13.44 30.32
N LYS A 117 9.91 -13.43 31.65
CA LYS A 117 9.81 -14.67 32.46
C LYS A 117 8.45 -15.35 32.26
N ALA A 118 7.36 -14.60 32.24
CA ALA A 118 6.01 -15.14 32.07
C ALA A 118 5.83 -15.77 30.68
N ILE A 119 6.38 -15.14 29.64
CA ILE A 119 6.38 -15.68 28.27
C ILE A 119 7.21 -16.96 28.20
N ASP A 120 8.41 -17.00 28.79
CA ASP A 120 9.22 -18.22 28.84
C ASP A 120 8.47 -19.37 29.56
N ALA A 121 7.82 -19.08 30.69
CA ALA A 121 7.04 -20.06 31.41
C ALA A 121 5.83 -20.55 30.60
N LYS A 122 5.17 -19.66 29.83
CA LYS A 122 4.09 -20.01 28.90
C LYS A 122 4.57 -21.02 27.86
N TYR A 123 5.65 -20.71 27.14
CA TYR A 123 6.17 -21.59 26.10
C TYR A 123 6.64 -22.96 26.63
N ARG A 124 7.28 -23.00 27.81
CA ARG A 124 7.64 -24.27 28.44
C ARG A 124 6.42 -25.08 28.82
N ARG A 125 5.35 -24.44 29.30
CA ARG A 125 4.10 -25.10 29.71
C ARG A 125 3.37 -25.68 28.49
N GLU A 126 3.36 -24.96 27.37
CA GLU A 126 2.63 -25.35 26.15
C GLU A 126 3.40 -26.35 25.27
N HIS A 127 4.73 -26.32 25.32
CA HIS A 127 5.59 -27.08 24.39
C HIS A 127 6.68 -27.91 25.09
N GLY A 128 6.66 -28.02 26.41
CA GLY A 128 7.63 -28.82 27.19
C GLY A 128 9.08 -28.37 26.96
N SER A 129 9.94 -29.34 26.71
CA SER A 129 11.40 -29.14 26.47
C SER A 129 11.68 -28.29 25.23
N ASP A 130 10.80 -28.31 24.24
CA ASP A 130 10.94 -27.55 23.00
C ASP A 130 10.52 -26.08 23.10
N GLY A 131 9.88 -25.69 24.18
CA GLY A 131 9.26 -24.38 24.36
C GLY A 131 10.19 -23.22 24.04
N LEU A 132 11.40 -23.21 24.56
CA LEU A 132 12.35 -22.13 24.32
C LEU A 132 12.81 -22.07 22.84
N ARG A 133 13.04 -23.21 22.23
CA ARG A 133 13.43 -23.30 20.80
C ARG A 133 12.31 -22.76 19.89
N ILE A 134 11.05 -23.11 20.19
CA ILE A 134 9.87 -22.61 19.47
C ILE A 134 9.76 -21.09 19.64
N ARG A 135 9.96 -20.58 20.88
CA ARG A 135 9.98 -19.15 21.15
C ARG A 135 11.07 -18.44 20.34
N ASP A 136 12.29 -18.94 20.30
CA ASP A 136 13.40 -18.34 19.55
C ASP A 136 13.11 -18.30 18.06
N THR A 137 12.52 -19.35 17.49
CA THR A 137 12.08 -19.37 16.10
C THR A 137 11.01 -18.27 15.83
N ARG A 138 10.05 -18.11 16.77
CA ARG A 138 9.05 -17.03 16.66
C ARG A 138 9.69 -15.66 16.75
N MET A 139 10.66 -15.47 17.64
CA MET A 139 11.38 -14.21 17.78
C MET A 139 12.15 -13.86 16.51
N THR A 140 12.80 -14.83 15.87
CA THR A 140 13.47 -14.62 14.58
C THR A 140 12.48 -14.11 13.51
N LYS A 141 11.31 -14.73 13.41
CA LYS A 141 10.25 -14.28 12.48
C LYS A 141 9.77 -12.87 12.81
N LEU A 142 9.61 -12.54 14.09
CA LEU A 142 9.19 -11.21 14.55
C LEU A 142 10.23 -10.14 14.19
N TYR A 143 11.50 -10.38 14.46
CA TYR A 143 12.58 -9.44 14.13
C TYR A 143 12.70 -9.22 12.61
N ASN A 144 12.59 -10.29 11.82
CA ASN A 144 12.57 -10.19 10.36
C ASN A 144 11.36 -9.40 9.85
N HIS A 145 10.19 -9.57 10.48
CA HIS A 145 8.99 -8.80 10.16
C HIS A 145 9.24 -7.30 10.35
N TYR A 146 9.77 -6.87 11.51
CA TYR A 146 10.06 -5.46 11.77
C TYR A 146 11.22 -4.90 10.94
N ALA A 147 12.15 -5.74 10.52
CA ALA A 147 13.29 -5.34 9.68
C ALA A 147 12.95 -5.24 8.18
N TYR A 148 11.68 -5.43 7.79
CA TYR A 148 11.25 -5.49 6.39
C TYR A 148 11.52 -4.16 5.65
N PRO A 149 12.42 -4.16 4.62
CA PRO A 149 12.96 -2.93 4.05
C PRO A 149 11.92 -2.01 3.39
N PRO A 150 10.90 -2.52 2.65
CA PRO A 150 9.99 -1.65 1.91
C PRO A 150 9.20 -0.64 2.76
N ILE A 151 8.94 -0.95 4.03
CA ILE A 151 8.21 -0.03 4.94
C ILE A 151 9.11 0.62 5.99
N LYS A 152 10.43 0.43 5.90
CA LYS A 152 11.39 0.90 6.91
C LYS A 152 11.22 2.38 7.27
N ALA A 153 11.00 3.25 6.30
CA ALA A 153 10.87 4.69 6.56
C ALA A 153 9.63 5.00 7.44
N ALA A 154 8.46 4.43 7.11
CA ALA A 154 7.23 4.57 7.88
C ALA A 154 7.38 3.97 9.29
N PHE A 155 7.95 2.76 9.37
CA PHE A 155 8.25 2.09 10.63
C PHE A 155 9.16 2.93 11.54
N CYS A 156 10.25 3.50 11.01
CA CYS A 156 11.16 4.34 11.78
C CYS A 156 10.49 5.62 12.30
N ALA A 157 9.68 6.29 11.47
CA ALA A 157 8.95 7.49 11.88
C ALA A 157 7.92 7.18 12.98
N LYS A 158 7.21 6.06 12.85
CA LYS A 158 6.18 5.62 13.80
C LYS A 158 6.80 5.19 15.13
N THR A 159 7.83 4.35 15.10
CA THR A 159 8.51 3.85 16.31
C THR A 159 9.23 4.95 17.08
N ALA A 160 9.72 6.01 16.44
CA ALA A 160 10.29 7.18 17.12
C ALA A 160 9.24 7.86 18.03
N ARG A 161 8.00 8.05 17.53
CA ARG A 161 6.89 8.63 18.30
C ARG A 161 6.49 7.73 19.47
N TYR A 162 6.38 6.43 19.23
CA TYR A 162 6.03 5.46 20.27
C TYR A 162 7.11 5.34 21.34
N LEU A 163 8.37 5.44 20.96
CA LEU A 163 9.47 5.41 21.90
C LEU A 163 9.44 6.62 22.85
N ALA A 164 9.17 7.83 22.32
CA ALA A 164 9.00 9.03 23.11
C ALA A 164 7.79 8.90 24.06
N ALA A 165 6.65 8.42 23.58
CA ALA A 165 5.45 8.20 24.37
C ALA A 165 5.70 7.16 25.49
N ALA A 166 6.30 6.02 25.16
CA ALA A 166 6.60 4.97 26.13
C ALA A 166 7.51 5.45 27.26
N ASN A 167 8.51 6.26 26.95
CA ASN A 167 9.42 6.84 27.96
C ASN A 167 8.74 7.80 28.94
N ALA A 168 7.59 8.38 28.54
CA ALA A 168 6.80 9.27 29.40
C ALA A 168 5.76 8.52 30.27
N LEU A 169 5.53 7.21 30.01
CA LEU A 169 4.52 6.43 30.72
C LEU A 169 5.03 5.91 32.07
N PRO A 170 4.15 5.85 33.10
CA PRO A 170 4.36 4.98 34.25
C PRO A 170 4.44 3.51 33.81
N SER A 171 5.38 2.74 34.39
CA SER A 171 5.59 1.33 33.98
C SER A 171 4.35 0.45 34.13
N LYS A 172 3.45 0.76 35.06
CA LYS A 172 2.18 0.03 35.27
C LYS A 172 1.19 0.18 34.11
N GLU A 173 1.34 1.21 33.27
CA GLU A 173 0.47 1.50 32.12
C GLU A 173 1.00 0.91 30.81
N LEU A 174 2.27 0.45 30.80
CA LEU A 174 2.93 0.00 29.58
C LEU A 174 2.20 -1.15 28.88
N GLU A 175 1.67 -2.12 29.64
CA GLU A 175 0.96 -3.27 29.06
C GLU A 175 -0.31 -2.83 28.31
N ALA A 176 -1.18 -2.06 28.98
CA ALA A 176 -2.41 -1.57 28.37
C ALA A 176 -2.15 -0.65 27.16
N TRP A 177 -1.18 0.26 27.29
CA TRP A 177 -0.77 1.15 26.22
C TRP A 177 -0.22 0.38 24.99
N SER A 178 0.48 -0.73 25.22
CA SER A 178 1.07 -1.54 24.15
C SER A 178 0.03 -2.13 23.20
N LEU A 179 -1.20 -2.33 23.62
CA LEU A 179 -2.28 -2.85 22.77
C LEU A 179 -2.54 -1.91 21.58
N GLY A 180 -2.74 -0.63 21.85
CA GLY A 180 -2.93 0.38 20.82
C GLY A 180 -1.67 0.65 19.99
N ALA A 181 -0.52 0.69 20.63
CA ALA A 181 0.77 0.91 19.96
C ALA A 181 1.08 -0.21 18.96
N LEU A 182 0.88 -1.48 19.32
CA LEU A 182 1.12 -2.60 18.40
C LEU A 182 0.12 -2.60 17.25
N ALA A 183 -1.15 -2.34 17.51
CA ALA A 183 -2.19 -2.29 16.50
C ALA A 183 -1.87 -1.23 15.42
N ASP A 184 -1.42 -0.06 15.83
CA ASP A 184 -1.04 1.01 14.87
C ASP A 184 0.27 0.69 14.13
N ILE A 185 1.29 0.10 14.79
CA ILE A 185 2.50 -0.37 14.11
C ILE A 185 2.14 -1.43 13.06
N GLU A 186 1.29 -2.39 13.41
CA GLU A 186 0.88 -3.48 12.54
C GLU A 186 0.07 -3.00 11.33
N GLN A 187 -0.67 -1.90 11.47
CA GLN A 187 -1.48 -1.34 10.39
C GLN A 187 -0.65 -1.00 9.15
N ASP A 188 0.59 -0.51 9.30
CA ASP A 188 1.47 -0.20 8.16
C ASP A 188 1.83 -1.46 7.37
N TYR A 189 2.02 -2.60 8.05
CA TYR A 189 2.29 -3.89 7.39
C TYR A 189 1.06 -4.40 6.66
N GLN A 190 -0.12 -4.35 7.31
CA GLN A 190 -1.38 -4.75 6.70
C GLN A 190 -1.68 -3.91 5.44
N ASP A 191 -1.49 -2.59 5.51
CA ASP A 191 -1.68 -1.68 4.37
C ASP A 191 -0.70 -1.98 3.23
N HIS A 192 0.55 -2.27 3.59
CA HIS A 192 1.56 -2.62 2.60
C HIS A 192 1.25 -3.95 1.89
N PHE A 193 0.85 -4.98 2.64
CA PHE A 193 0.46 -6.26 2.07
C PHE A 193 -0.77 -6.14 1.17
N ARG A 194 -1.75 -5.29 1.51
CA ARG A 194 -2.89 -4.98 0.63
C ARG A 194 -2.45 -4.35 -0.70
N LYS A 195 -1.45 -3.48 -0.69
CA LYS A 195 -0.89 -2.89 -1.92
C LYS A 195 -0.21 -3.95 -2.80
N ILE A 196 0.51 -4.89 -2.19
CA ILE A 196 1.13 -6.02 -2.92
C ILE A 196 0.04 -6.92 -3.52
N GLU A 197 -1.00 -7.23 -2.76
CA GLU A 197 -2.12 -8.06 -3.23
C GLU A 197 -2.83 -7.41 -4.42
N ALA A 198 -3.12 -6.11 -4.35
CA ALA A 198 -3.72 -5.36 -5.44
C ALA A 198 -2.84 -5.39 -6.69
N PHE A 199 -1.53 -5.11 -6.55
CA PHE A 199 -0.57 -5.21 -7.65
C PHE A 199 -0.56 -6.60 -8.28
N GLN A 200 -0.56 -7.67 -7.48
CA GLN A 200 -0.56 -9.04 -8.00
C GLN A 200 -1.87 -9.39 -8.72
N ALA A 201 -3.01 -8.84 -8.29
CA ALA A 201 -4.27 -8.97 -9.01
C ALA A 201 -4.22 -8.27 -10.37
N GLU A 202 -3.79 -7.00 -10.40
CA GLU A 202 -3.64 -6.23 -11.64
C GLU A 202 -2.65 -6.89 -12.62
N LEU A 203 -1.57 -7.48 -12.10
CA LEU A 203 -0.58 -8.19 -12.93
C LEU A 203 -1.19 -9.44 -13.59
N ARG A 204 -1.99 -10.21 -12.84
CA ARG A 204 -2.71 -11.37 -13.40
C ARG A 204 -3.69 -10.95 -14.49
N ASP A 205 -4.48 -9.91 -14.26
CA ASP A 205 -5.46 -9.41 -15.24
C ASP A 205 -4.77 -8.89 -16.51
N TRP A 206 -3.66 -8.19 -16.35
CA TRP A 206 -2.84 -7.72 -17.47
C TRP A 206 -2.27 -8.89 -18.30
N GLN A 207 -1.77 -9.94 -17.63
CA GLN A 207 -1.25 -11.14 -18.28
C GLN A 207 -2.35 -11.86 -19.07
N GLN A 208 -3.55 -12.04 -18.49
CA GLN A 208 -4.71 -12.67 -19.14
C GLN A 208 -5.15 -11.87 -20.38
N THR A 209 -5.25 -10.56 -20.26
CA THR A 209 -5.63 -9.69 -21.38
C THR A 209 -4.65 -9.81 -22.56
N ARG A 210 -3.36 -9.90 -22.27
CA ARG A 210 -2.33 -10.09 -23.31
C ARG A 210 -2.43 -11.46 -23.98
N GLN A 211 -2.71 -12.51 -23.22
CA GLN A 211 -2.88 -13.86 -23.78
C GLN A 211 -4.06 -13.91 -24.74
N VAL A 212 -5.21 -13.36 -24.34
CA VAL A 212 -6.41 -13.29 -25.20
C VAL A 212 -6.14 -12.50 -26.48
N ALA A 213 -5.46 -11.36 -26.38
CA ALA A 213 -5.11 -10.55 -27.54
C ALA A 213 -4.15 -11.27 -28.50
N ALA A 214 -3.22 -12.08 -27.97
CA ALA A 214 -2.28 -12.86 -28.79
C ALA A 214 -2.99 -13.98 -29.56
N VAL A 215 -3.90 -14.74 -28.89
CA VAL A 215 -4.69 -15.80 -29.53
C VAL A 215 -5.57 -15.23 -30.64
N SER A 216 -6.29 -14.14 -30.36
CA SER A 216 -7.17 -13.49 -31.35
C SER A 216 -6.44 -12.91 -32.57
N ARG A 217 -5.13 -12.71 -32.47
CA ARG A 217 -4.30 -12.31 -33.64
C ARG A 217 -3.95 -13.51 -34.51
N VAL A 218 -3.58 -14.63 -33.91
CA VAL A 218 -3.24 -15.87 -34.63
C VAL A 218 -4.45 -16.46 -35.39
N GLU A 219 -5.67 -16.35 -34.84
CA GLU A 219 -6.89 -16.82 -35.50
C GLU A 219 -7.32 -15.96 -36.71
N ARG A 220 -6.72 -14.78 -36.92
CA ARG A 220 -7.04 -13.85 -38.03
C ARG A 220 -6.01 -13.87 -39.15
N GLU A 221 -4.90 -14.57 -39.00
CA GLU A 221 -3.87 -14.80 -40.01
C GLU A 221 -4.09 -16.15 -40.74
#